data_c1c099aebc54d9c96e5ed8e28062acc1
#
_entry.id   c1c099aebc54d9c96e5ed8e28062acc1
#
_cell.length_a   1.000
_cell.length_b   1.000
_cell.length_c   1.000
_cell.angle_alpha   90.00
_cell.angle_beta   90.00
_cell.angle_gamma   90.00
#
_symmetry.space_group_name_H-M   'P 1'
#
loop_
_entity.id
_entity.type
_entity.pdbx_description
1 polymer ?
#
loop_
_entity_poly.entity_id
_entity_poly.type
_entity_poly.pdbx_seq_one_letter_code
_entity_poly.pdbx_strand_id
1 'polypeptide(L)'
;MNALDAILTRRSCREFTDKPIKSETLHQLLEAGMSGPSCVNAQDWSFVVVTDPEKLAQMADANGRPAEPLRKAAAGILVCGDLDRAFRFAKDY
;
A
#
# COMPACT_ATOMS: atom_id res chain seq x y z
N MET A 1 2.85 -19.92 11.06
CA MET A 1 3.02 -19.76 9.60
C MET A 1 4.42 -19.26 9.31
N ASN A 2 5.17 -19.93 8.46
CA ASN A 2 6.48 -19.46 8.05
C ASN A 2 6.38 -18.57 6.79
N ALA A 3 7.49 -17.96 6.39
CA ALA A 3 7.50 -17.01 5.27
C ALA A 3 7.07 -17.67 3.95
N LEU A 4 7.50 -18.89 3.70
CA LEU A 4 7.14 -19.61 2.48
C LEU A 4 5.63 -19.88 2.42
N ASP A 5 5.05 -20.32 3.54
CA ASP A 5 3.60 -20.54 3.62
C ASP A 5 2.83 -19.25 3.36
N ALA A 6 3.30 -18.13 3.91
CA ALA A 6 2.66 -16.84 3.69
C ALA A 6 2.68 -16.45 2.21
N ILE A 7 3.79 -16.67 1.53
CA ILE A 7 3.92 -16.37 0.10
C ILE A 7 3.00 -17.25 -0.74
N LEU A 8 3.00 -18.55 -0.44
CA LEU A 8 2.26 -19.53 -1.26
C LEU A 8 0.76 -19.51 -1.03
N THR A 9 0.32 -19.11 0.16
CA THR A 9 -1.11 -19.13 0.51
C THR A 9 -1.79 -17.77 0.45
N ARG A 10 -1.02 -16.68 0.24
CA ARG A 10 -1.63 -15.35 0.13
C ARG A 10 -2.58 -15.28 -1.05
N ARG A 11 -3.60 -14.47 -0.92
CA ARG A 11 -4.50 -14.11 -2.02
C ARG A 11 -4.94 -12.66 -1.85
N SER A 12 -5.32 -12.04 -2.94
CA SER A 12 -5.89 -10.70 -2.90
C SER A 12 -7.33 -10.78 -2.41
N CYS A 13 -7.62 -10.08 -1.32
CA CYS A 13 -8.98 -9.94 -0.81
C CYS A 13 -9.58 -8.65 -1.33
N ARG A 14 -10.81 -8.71 -1.85
CA ARG A 14 -11.52 -7.54 -2.37
C ARG A 14 -12.81 -7.27 -1.64
N GLU A 15 -13.13 -8.06 -0.63
CA GLU A 15 -14.25 -7.85 0.25
C GLU A 15 -13.75 -7.69 1.67
N PHE A 16 -14.24 -6.68 2.38
CA PHE A 16 -13.72 -6.31 3.68
C PHE A 16 -14.84 -6.24 4.71
N THR A 17 -14.46 -6.38 5.98
CA THR A 17 -15.38 -6.17 7.09
C THR A 17 -15.44 -4.68 7.45
N ASP A 18 -16.41 -4.31 8.29
CA ASP A 18 -16.54 -2.92 8.76
C ASP A 18 -15.57 -2.58 9.89
N LYS A 19 -14.73 -3.53 10.31
CA LYS A 19 -13.82 -3.29 11.42
C LYS A 19 -12.74 -2.29 11.04
N PRO A 20 -12.50 -1.27 11.88
CA PRO A 20 -11.37 -0.38 11.67
C PRO A 20 -10.05 -1.10 11.93
N ILE A 21 -9.00 -0.63 11.28
CA ILE A 21 -7.66 -1.16 11.49
C ILE A 21 -7.00 -0.36 12.63
N LYS A 22 -6.40 -1.07 13.58
CA LYS A 22 -5.68 -0.43 14.68
C LYS A 22 -4.43 0.28 14.15
N SER A 23 -4.10 1.39 14.79
CA SER A 23 -2.90 2.17 14.50
C SER A 23 -1.63 1.32 14.50
N GLU A 24 -1.50 0.43 15.49
CA GLU A 24 -0.35 -0.48 15.59
C GLU A 24 -0.23 -1.39 14.37
N THR A 25 -1.36 -1.92 13.89
CA THR A 25 -1.37 -2.77 12.70
C THR A 25 -0.94 -2.00 11.46
N LEU A 26 -1.40 -0.76 11.30
CA LEU A 26 -0.97 0.11 10.21
C LEU A 26 0.53 0.37 10.25
N HIS A 27 1.08 0.63 11.45
CA HIS A 27 2.52 0.81 11.61
C HIS A 27 3.31 -0.43 11.20
N GLN A 28 2.84 -1.62 11.59
CA GLN A 28 3.48 -2.87 11.21
C GLN A 28 3.48 -3.09 9.70
N LEU A 29 2.37 -2.76 9.05
CA LEU A 29 2.26 -2.88 7.59
C LEU A 29 3.21 -1.93 6.88
N LEU A 30 3.34 -0.70 7.37
CA LEU A 30 4.27 0.28 6.81
C LEU A 30 5.72 -0.15 6.99
N GLU A 31 6.08 -0.69 8.18
CA GLU A 31 7.42 -1.22 8.41
C GLU A 31 7.74 -2.35 7.43
N ALA A 32 6.78 -3.26 7.23
CA ALA A 32 6.95 -4.35 6.27
C ALA A 32 7.18 -3.82 4.86
N GLY A 33 6.42 -2.80 4.45
CA GLY A 33 6.57 -2.18 3.14
C GLY A 33 7.93 -1.50 2.98
N MET A 34 8.40 -0.82 4.03
CA MET A 34 9.68 -0.12 4.02
C MET A 34 10.88 -1.06 4.03
N SER A 35 10.69 -2.33 4.40
CA SER A 35 11.77 -3.31 4.40
C SER A 35 12.07 -3.88 3.01
N GLY A 36 11.25 -3.53 2.01
CA GLY A 36 11.46 -4.00 0.65
C GLY A 36 12.72 -3.39 0.02
N PRO A 37 13.29 -4.08 -0.98
CA PRO A 37 14.45 -3.54 -1.68
C PRO A 37 14.08 -2.38 -2.59
N SER A 38 15.05 -1.52 -2.87
CA SER A 38 14.91 -0.47 -3.87
C SER A 38 16.13 -0.44 -4.78
N CYS A 39 16.00 0.18 -5.93
CA CYS A 39 17.10 0.29 -6.88
C CYS A 39 18.28 1.02 -6.23
N VAL A 40 19.43 0.38 -6.17
CA VAL A 40 20.66 0.83 -5.48
C VAL A 40 20.40 1.36 -4.06
N ASN A 41 19.41 0.81 -3.39
CA ASN A 41 19.03 1.20 -2.03
C ASN A 41 18.68 2.69 -1.92
N ALA A 42 18.07 3.26 -2.95
CA ALA A 42 17.71 4.68 -2.97
C ALA A 42 16.63 5.03 -1.95
N GLN A 43 15.81 4.05 -1.55
CA GLN A 43 14.73 4.21 -0.57
C GLN A 43 13.83 5.40 -0.93
N ASP A 44 13.42 5.42 -2.20
CA ASP A 44 12.70 6.53 -2.82
C ASP A 44 11.19 6.49 -2.62
N TRP A 45 10.70 5.54 -1.82
CA TRP A 45 9.28 5.41 -1.54
C TRP A 45 8.80 6.37 -0.46
N SER A 46 7.54 6.77 -0.57
CA SER A 46 6.78 7.42 0.48
C SER A 46 5.41 6.76 0.55
N PHE A 47 4.86 6.65 1.74
CA PHE A 47 3.56 6.03 1.93
C PHE A 47 2.58 7.05 2.48
N VAL A 48 1.41 7.14 1.86
CA VAL A 48 0.31 7.96 2.36
C VAL A 48 -0.79 7.04 2.84
N VAL A 49 -1.11 7.11 4.12
CA VAL A 49 -2.17 6.29 4.73
C VAL A 49 -3.46 7.10 4.75
N VAL A 50 -4.52 6.53 4.20
CA VAL A 50 -5.83 7.17 4.13
C VAL A 50 -6.84 6.30 4.84
N THR A 51 -7.53 6.86 5.83
CA THR A 51 -8.58 6.17 6.58
C THR A 51 -9.95 6.86 6.45
N ASP A 52 -9.99 8.06 5.88
CA ASP A 52 -11.22 8.81 5.66
C ASP A 52 -12.03 8.18 4.51
N PRO A 53 -13.27 7.74 4.76
CA PRO A 53 -14.09 7.11 3.72
C PRO A 53 -14.28 7.97 2.46
N GLU A 54 -14.41 9.28 2.59
CA GLU A 54 -14.55 10.16 1.43
C GLU A 54 -13.29 10.17 0.57
N LYS A 55 -12.12 10.22 1.21
CA LYS A 55 -10.85 10.20 0.49
C LYS A 55 -10.59 8.85 -0.15
N LEU A 56 -10.98 7.76 0.52
CA LEU A 56 -10.90 6.41 -0.06
C LEU A 56 -11.77 6.32 -1.31
N ALA A 57 -12.97 6.87 -1.29
CA ALA A 57 -13.85 6.91 -2.45
C ALA A 57 -13.23 7.72 -3.59
N GLN A 58 -12.60 8.85 -3.28
CA GLN A 58 -11.90 9.67 -4.28
C GLN A 58 -10.72 8.92 -4.90
N MET A 59 -9.98 8.16 -4.08
CA MET A 59 -8.89 7.32 -4.58
C MET A 59 -9.41 6.23 -5.53
N ALA A 60 -10.55 5.63 -5.20
CA ALA A 60 -11.17 4.63 -6.06
C ALA A 60 -11.60 5.25 -7.40
N ASP A 61 -12.19 6.44 -7.37
CA ASP A 61 -12.59 7.16 -8.58
C ASP A 61 -11.39 7.49 -9.46
N ALA A 62 -10.29 7.93 -8.85
CA ALA A 62 -9.10 8.33 -9.58
C ALA A 62 -8.37 7.15 -10.23
N ASN A 63 -8.45 5.97 -9.63
CA ASN A 63 -7.71 4.78 -10.09
C ASN A 63 -8.57 3.83 -10.93
N GLY A 64 -9.86 4.07 -11.01
CA GLY A 64 -10.76 3.29 -11.84
C GLY A 64 -11.15 1.94 -11.27
N ARG A 65 -11.63 1.06 -12.13
CA ARG A 65 -12.25 -0.21 -11.77
C ARG A 65 -11.39 -1.12 -10.88
N PRO A 66 -10.09 -1.28 -11.12
CA PRO A 66 -9.28 -2.13 -10.22
C PRO A 66 -9.21 -1.65 -8.79
N ALA A 67 -9.47 -0.37 -8.53
CA ALA A 67 -9.41 0.24 -7.22
C ALA A 67 -10.77 0.29 -6.50
N GLU A 68 -11.84 -0.28 -7.07
CA GLU A 68 -13.17 -0.30 -6.45
C GLU A 68 -13.16 -0.80 -5.00
N PRO A 69 -12.39 -1.83 -4.63
CA PRO A 69 -12.36 -2.27 -3.23
C PRO A 69 -11.99 -1.20 -2.22
N LEU A 70 -11.30 -0.12 -2.63
CA LEU A 70 -10.96 0.99 -1.73
C LEU A 70 -12.18 1.65 -1.11
N ARG A 71 -13.32 1.66 -1.77
CA ARG A 71 -14.54 2.30 -1.26
C ARG A 71 -15.02 1.72 0.04
N LYS A 72 -14.75 0.44 0.28
CA LYS A 72 -15.20 -0.29 1.47
C LYS A 72 -14.06 -0.71 2.38
N ALA A 73 -12.85 -0.29 2.09
CA ALA A 73 -11.68 -0.61 2.90
C ALA A 73 -11.65 0.23 4.18
N ALA A 74 -11.08 -0.31 5.23
CA ALA A 74 -10.83 0.43 6.47
C ALA A 74 -9.69 1.44 6.30
N ALA A 75 -8.76 1.15 5.39
CA ALA A 75 -7.63 2.03 5.09
C ALA A 75 -7.14 1.75 3.67
N GLY A 76 -6.52 2.74 3.08
CA GLY A 76 -5.77 2.62 1.84
C GLY A 76 -4.38 3.16 2.02
N ILE A 77 -3.43 2.58 1.34
CA ILE A 77 -2.04 3.04 1.37
C ILE A 77 -1.64 3.38 -0.06
N LEU A 78 -1.29 4.65 -0.27
CA LEU A 78 -0.77 5.11 -1.54
C LEU A 78 0.76 5.06 -1.48
N VAL A 79 1.36 4.28 -2.37
CA VAL A 79 2.81 4.17 -2.47
C VAL A 79 3.29 5.16 -3.51
N CYS A 80 4.15 6.07 -3.09
CA CYS A 80 4.67 7.14 -3.95
C CYS A 80 6.17 6.98 -4.13
N GLY A 81 6.66 7.34 -5.32
CA GLY A 81 8.08 7.45 -5.58
C GLY A 81 8.53 8.90 -5.43
N ASP A 82 9.66 9.11 -4.78
CA ASP A 82 10.29 10.42 -4.69
C ASP A 82 11.33 10.53 -5.80
N LEU A 83 11.04 11.32 -6.81
CA LEU A 83 11.90 11.45 -8.00
C LEU A 83 13.26 12.05 -7.68
N ASP A 84 13.36 12.84 -6.62
CA ASP A 84 14.63 13.45 -6.23
C ASP A 84 15.57 12.43 -5.58
N ARG A 85 15.01 11.38 -4.97
CA ARG A 85 15.77 10.31 -4.31
C ARG A 85 15.94 9.08 -5.20
N ALA A 86 15.11 8.93 -6.23
CA ALA A 86 15.15 7.77 -7.10
C ALA A 86 16.41 7.76 -7.95
N PHE A 87 16.99 6.56 -8.12
CA PHE A 87 18.07 6.40 -9.07
C PHE A 87 17.53 6.58 -10.49
N ARG A 88 18.36 7.10 -11.39
CA ARG A 88 17.90 7.53 -12.74
C ARG A 88 17.16 6.44 -13.52
N PHE A 89 17.53 5.16 -13.33
CA PHE A 89 16.85 4.06 -14.02
C PHE A 89 15.49 3.77 -13.41
N ALA A 90 15.32 3.99 -12.11
CA ALA A 90 14.06 3.78 -11.42
C ALA A 90 13.00 4.82 -11.78
N LYS A 91 13.43 6.01 -12.20
CA LYS A 91 12.50 7.09 -12.57
C LYS A 91 11.68 6.77 -13.80
N ASP A 92 12.13 5.82 -14.62
CA ASP A 92 11.46 5.45 -15.86
C ASP A 92 10.43 4.33 -15.66
N TYR A 93 10.28 3.86 -14.42
CA TYR A 93 9.33 2.79 -14.07
C TYR A 93 8.21 3.33 -13.12
#